data_f005ef77e9d451ae5baaf23bc2c80a5d
#
_entry.id   f005ef77e9d451ae5baaf23bc2c80a5d
#
_cell.length_a   1.000
_cell.length_b   1.000
_cell.length_c   1.000
_cell.angle_alpha   90.00
_cell.angle_beta   90.00
_cell.angle_gamma   90.00
#
_symmetry.space_group_name_H-M   'P 1'
#
loop_
_entity.id
_entity.type
_entity.pdbx_description
1 polymer ?
#
loop_
_entity_poly.entity_id
_entity_poly.type
_entity_poly.pdbx_seq_one_letter_code
_entity_poly.pdbx_strand_id
1 'polypeptide(L)'
;KIFCFCFLMIFISIPSVSAADKTTVFVSIVPQKFFVEQIAKDLVDVQVMVEPGANPHIYEPRPAQMAAISKAKIYFAIGVTFEKAWLKKLASANPKMRIVHTEHGIQKMPMAAHHHGEGKDHEKEHHHHGTLDPHIWLSPPLVMVQARNILTALQEVDPAHHSVYEANYKTFITMLVDFDGE
;
A
#
# COMPACT_ATOMS: atom_id res chain seq x y z
N LYS A 1 2.31 -19.99 73.94
CA LYS A 1 1.82 -18.91 73.08
C LYS A 1 2.36 -19.17 71.66
N ILE A 2 1.48 -19.70 70.82
CA ILE A 2 1.79 -20.01 69.39
C ILE A 2 1.33 -18.79 68.59
N PHE A 3 2.28 -18.08 67.95
CA PHE A 3 2.01 -16.97 67.03
C PHE A 3 1.77 -17.57 65.65
N CYS A 4 0.52 -17.56 65.18
CA CYS A 4 0.15 -17.95 63.81
C CYS A 4 0.37 -16.73 62.90
N PHE A 5 1.40 -16.80 62.03
CA PHE A 5 1.72 -15.77 61.03
C PHE A 5 0.94 -16.06 59.76
N CYS A 6 -0.23 -15.40 59.58
CA CYS A 6 -0.99 -15.49 58.32
C CYS A 6 -0.25 -14.71 57.22
N PHE A 7 0.35 -15.44 56.28
CA PHE A 7 0.99 -14.87 55.11
C PHE A 7 -0.10 -14.56 54.08
N LEU A 8 -0.46 -13.29 53.93
CA LEU A 8 -1.41 -12.79 52.95
C LEU A 8 -0.75 -12.77 51.57
N MET A 9 -1.00 -13.77 50.72
CA MET A 9 -0.57 -13.75 49.31
C MET A 9 -1.42 -12.77 48.51
N ILE A 10 -0.86 -11.61 48.17
CA ILE A 10 -1.46 -10.66 47.24
C ILE A 10 -1.25 -11.20 45.80
N PHE A 11 -2.31 -11.72 45.21
CA PHE A 11 -2.33 -12.09 43.77
C PHE A 11 -2.40 -10.78 42.95
N ILE A 12 -1.27 -10.35 42.39
CA ILE A 12 -1.23 -9.28 41.40
C ILE A 12 -1.67 -9.91 40.05
N SER A 13 -2.93 -9.67 39.66
CA SER A 13 -3.42 -9.98 38.31
C SER A 13 -2.75 -9.03 37.33
N ILE A 14 -1.76 -9.52 36.56
CA ILE A 14 -1.18 -8.81 35.44
C ILE A 14 -2.21 -8.92 34.29
N PRO A 15 -2.78 -7.80 33.81
CA PRO A 15 -3.66 -7.86 32.64
C PRO A 15 -2.83 -8.36 31.44
N SER A 16 -3.24 -9.48 30.86
CA SER A 16 -2.71 -9.93 29.59
C SER A 16 -3.06 -8.88 28.54
N VAL A 17 -2.08 -8.12 28.06
CA VAL A 17 -2.23 -7.28 26.88
C VAL A 17 -2.41 -8.23 25.71
N SER A 18 -3.66 -8.41 25.28
CA SER A 18 -3.98 -9.08 24.02
C SER A 18 -3.34 -8.25 22.93
N ALA A 19 -2.40 -8.84 22.17
CA ALA A 19 -1.94 -8.24 20.94
C ALA A 19 -3.16 -8.12 20.03
N ALA A 20 -3.68 -6.89 19.86
CA ALA A 20 -4.77 -6.66 18.92
C ALA A 20 -4.27 -7.09 17.53
N ASP A 21 -5.07 -7.91 16.82
CA ASP A 21 -4.74 -8.30 15.46
C ASP A 21 -4.54 -7.03 14.62
N LYS A 22 -3.34 -6.89 14.04
CA LYS A 22 -3.00 -5.74 13.21
C LYS A 22 -3.96 -5.66 12.01
N THR A 23 -4.37 -4.46 11.66
CA THR A 23 -5.19 -4.25 10.47
C THR A 23 -4.41 -4.67 9.23
N THR A 24 -4.92 -5.67 8.50
CA THR A 24 -4.32 -6.12 7.24
C THR A 24 -4.65 -5.14 6.12
N VAL A 25 -3.62 -4.68 5.41
CA VAL A 25 -3.72 -3.85 4.20
C VAL A 25 -2.92 -4.48 3.07
N PHE A 26 -3.39 -4.29 1.83
CA PHE A 26 -2.69 -4.76 0.64
C PHE A 26 -2.18 -3.60 -0.20
N VAL A 27 -1.06 -3.84 -0.86
CA VAL A 27 -0.48 -2.98 -1.88
C VAL A 27 -0.27 -3.77 -3.17
N SER A 28 -0.30 -3.13 -4.32
CA SER A 28 -0.06 -3.82 -5.60
C SER A 28 1.38 -4.25 -5.77
N ILE A 29 2.35 -3.41 -5.43
CA ILE A 29 3.79 -3.62 -5.68
C ILE A 29 4.65 -3.30 -4.46
N VAL A 30 5.85 -3.88 -4.43
CA VAL A 30 6.81 -3.75 -3.31
C VAL A 30 7.13 -2.31 -2.91
N PRO A 31 7.38 -1.34 -3.84
CA PRO A 31 7.64 0.04 -3.44
C PRO A 31 6.52 0.66 -2.58
N GLN A 32 5.26 0.36 -2.88
CA GLN A 32 4.14 0.86 -2.08
C GLN A 32 4.16 0.33 -0.65
N LYS A 33 4.65 -0.89 -0.42
CA LYS A 33 4.80 -1.45 0.94
C LYS A 33 5.68 -0.53 1.78
N PHE A 34 6.84 -0.13 1.25
CA PHE A 34 7.72 0.80 1.94
C PHE A 34 6.99 2.12 2.28
N PHE A 35 6.22 2.69 1.36
CA PHE A 35 5.51 3.96 1.62
C PHE A 35 4.47 3.81 2.74
N VAL A 36 3.70 2.74 2.72
CA VAL A 36 2.72 2.45 3.78
C VAL A 36 3.42 2.23 5.12
N GLU A 37 4.51 1.46 5.16
CA GLU A 37 5.28 1.19 6.37
C GLU A 37 5.97 2.45 6.92
N GLN A 38 6.36 3.41 6.07
CA GLN A 38 6.87 4.69 6.57
C GLN A 38 5.82 5.46 7.36
N ILE A 39 4.56 5.38 6.99
CA ILE A 39 3.44 6.11 7.62
C ILE A 39 2.83 5.30 8.77
N ALA A 40 2.57 4.03 8.53
CA ALA A 40 1.84 3.19 9.49
C ALA A 40 2.74 2.47 10.51
N LYS A 41 4.05 2.32 10.21
CA LYS A 41 4.97 1.54 11.02
C LYS A 41 4.36 0.16 11.36
N ASP A 42 4.38 -0.22 12.63
CA ASP A 42 3.89 -1.50 13.12
C ASP A 42 2.37 -1.55 13.38
N LEU A 43 1.62 -0.49 13.07
CA LEU A 43 0.18 -0.43 13.32
C LEU A 43 -0.64 -1.25 12.33
N VAL A 44 -0.09 -1.58 11.15
CA VAL A 44 -0.73 -2.39 10.13
C VAL A 44 0.15 -3.55 9.69
N ASP A 45 -0.48 -4.61 9.16
CA ASP A 45 0.21 -5.70 8.44
C ASP A 45 0.10 -5.44 6.93
N VAL A 46 1.22 -5.10 6.28
CA VAL A 46 1.26 -4.75 4.86
C VAL A 46 1.64 -5.95 4.01
N GLN A 47 0.71 -6.41 3.21
CA GLN A 47 0.91 -7.52 2.27
C GLN A 47 1.02 -7.01 0.83
N VAL A 48 1.91 -7.63 0.04
CA VAL A 48 2.15 -7.26 -1.36
C VAL A 48 1.44 -8.25 -2.27
N MET A 49 0.72 -7.74 -3.26
CA MET A 49 0.03 -8.59 -4.22
C MET A 49 1.01 -9.16 -5.24
N VAL A 50 1.74 -8.31 -5.97
CA VAL A 50 2.75 -8.74 -6.93
C VAL A 50 4.10 -8.85 -6.22
N GLU A 51 4.50 -10.07 -5.90
CA GLU A 51 5.71 -10.36 -5.14
C GLU A 51 7.00 -10.08 -5.95
N PRO A 52 8.14 -9.92 -5.27
CA PRO A 52 9.43 -9.73 -5.94
C PRO A 52 9.71 -10.82 -6.98
N GLY A 53 10.16 -10.41 -8.18
CA GLY A 53 10.46 -11.32 -9.28
C GLY A 53 9.24 -11.74 -10.12
N ALA A 54 8.02 -11.45 -9.70
CA ALA A 54 6.83 -11.68 -10.51
C ALA A 54 6.62 -10.54 -11.52
N ASN A 55 6.11 -10.91 -12.71
CA ASN A 55 5.79 -9.94 -13.75
C ASN A 55 4.39 -9.33 -13.52
N PRO A 56 4.26 -8.02 -13.24
CA PRO A 56 2.97 -7.39 -12.96
C PRO A 56 2.02 -7.35 -14.15
N HIS A 57 2.47 -7.64 -15.38
CA HIS A 57 1.59 -7.64 -16.56
C HIS A 57 0.77 -8.91 -16.70
N ILE A 58 1.28 -10.05 -16.20
CA ILE A 58 0.67 -11.37 -16.33
C ILE A 58 0.43 -12.05 -14.98
N TYR A 59 0.53 -11.28 -13.88
CA TYR A 59 0.38 -11.82 -12.53
C TYR A 59 -1.06 -12.25 -12.26
N GLU A 60 -1.19 -13.42 -11.63
CA GLU A 60 -2.45 -13.94 -11.10
C GLU A 60 -2.33 -14.18 -9.58
N PRO A 61 -3.25 -13.63 -8.77
CA PRO A 61 -3.23 -13.84 -7.33
C PRO A 61 -3.38 -15.32 -6.97
N ARG A 62 -2.56 -15.76 -6.03
CA ARG A 62 -2.63 -17.12 -5.49
C ARG A 62 -3.85 -17.29 -4.56
N PRO A 63 -4.39 -18.52 -4.40
CA PRO A 63 -5.52 -18.77 -3.52
C PRO A 63 -5.31 -18.25 -2.09
N ALA A 64 -4.10 -18.37 -1.54
CA ALA A 64 -3.77 -17.84 -0.22
C ALA A 64 -3.89 -16.31 -0.15
N GLN A 65 -3.49 -15.58 -1.21
CA GLN A 65 -3.64 -14.12 -1.28
C GLN A 65 -5.12 -13.72 -1.38
N MET A 66 -5.93 -14.47 -2.15
CA MET A 66 -7.36 -14.25 -2.22
C MET A 66 -8.05 -14.48 -0.86
N ALA A 67 -7.61 -15.48 -0.11
CA ALA A 67 -8.08 -15.71 1.26
C ALA A 67 -7.67 -14.57 2.21
N ALA A 68 -6.47 -14.02 2.08
CA ALA A 68 -6.02 -12.86 2.86
C ALA A 68 -6.77 -11.57 2.49
N ILE A 69 -7.03 -11.33 1.19
CA ILE A 69 -7.84 -10.21 0.69
C ILE A 69 -9.22 -10.18 1.34
N SER A 70 -9.83 -11.34 1.59
CA SER A 70 -11.18 -11.40 2.22
C SER A 70 -11.22 -10.77 3.61
N LYS A 71 -10.08 -10.59 4.27
CA LYS A 71 -9.93 -9.99 5.61
C LYS A 71 -9.33 -8.59 5.58
N ALA A 72 -8.80 -8.15 4.45
CA ALA A 72 -8.14 -6.85 4.31
C ALA A 72 -9.12 -5.69 4.52
N LYS A 73 -8.63 -4.61 5.12
CA LYS A 73 -9.38 -3.35 5.29
C LYS A 73 -9.17 -2.38 4.14
N ILE A 74 -7.94 -2.33 3.61
CA ILE A 74 -7.57 -1.42 2.52
C ILE A 74 -6.77 -2.19 1.48
N TYR A 75 -7.00 -1.83 0.21
CA TYR A 75 -6.14 -2.15 -0.92
C TYR A 75 -5.65 -0.84 -1.55
N PHE A 76 -4.34 -0.62 -1.56
CA PHE A 76 -3.71 0.53 -2.20
C PHE A 76 -3.32 0.18 -3.64
N ALA A 77 -4.08 0.70 -4.58
CA ALA A 77 -3.80 0.62 -6.01
C ALA A 77 -2.85 1.74 -6.44
N ILE A 78 -2.13 1.56 -7.56
CA ILE A 78 -1.17 2.52 -8.13
C ILE A 78 -1.34 2.71 -9.64
N GLY A 79 -2.26 1.97 -10.26
CA GLY A 79 -2.56 2.04 -11.68
C GLY A 79 -1.61 1.22 -12.55
N VAL A 80 -1.08 0.09 -12.05
CA VAL A 80 -0.31 -0.90 -12.82
C VAL A 80 -1.23 -1.82 -13.62
N THR A 81 -0.68 -2.47 -14.66
CA THR A 81 -1.47 -3.27 -15.61
C THR A 81 -2.25 -4.40 -14.94
N PHE A 82 -1.68 -5.07 -13.95
CA PHE A 82 -2.32 -6.10 -13.15
C PHE A 82 -3.70 -5.66 -12.62
N GLU A 83 -3.80 -4.44 -12.13
CA GLU A 83 -5.02 -3.92 -11.51
C GLU A 83 -6.19 -3.83 -12.47
N LYS A 84 -5.95 -3.56 -13.76
CA LYS A 84 -6.99 -3.53 -14.81
C LYS A 84 -7.73 -4.86 -14.90
N ALA A 85 -7.02 -5.97 -14.72
CA ALA A 85 -7.59 -7.31 -14.81
C ALA A 85 -8.21 -7.79 -13.49
N TRP A 86 -7.64 -7.38 -12.35
CA TRP A 86 -7.92 -8.01 -11.06
C TRP A 86 -8.66 -7.14 -10.05
N LEU A 87 -8.57 -5.81 -10.11
CA LEU A 87 -9.13 -4.94 -9.07
C LEU A 87 -10.62 -5.17 -8.81
N LYS A 88 -11.39 -5.37 -9.89
CA LYS A 88 -12.84 -5.68 -9.78
C LYS A 88 -13.09 -7.03 -9.09
N LYS A 89 -12.26 -8.04 -9.36
CA LYS A 89 -12.35 -9.37 -8.72
C LYS A 89 -11.99 -9.30 -7.24
N LEU A 90 -10.94 -8.54 -6.90
CA LEU A 90 -10.51 -8.29 -5.52
C LEU A 90 -11.62 -7.57 -4.72
N ALA A 91 -12.22 -6.53 -5.30
CA ALA A 91 -13.37 -5.83 -4.71
C ALA A 91 -14.57 -6.76 -4.49
N SER A 92 -14.84 -7.66 -5.44
CA SER A 92 -15.93 -8.62 -5.31
C SER A 92 -15.66 -9.68 -4.24
N ALA A 93 -14.40 -10.06 -4.03
CA ALA A 93 -13.99 -11.01 -2.98
C ALA A 93 -14.14 -10.41 -1.57
N ASN A 94 -14.01 -9.08 -1.43
CA ASN A 94 -14.21 -8.37 -0.18
C ASN A 94 -14.89 -7.00 -0.42
N PRO A 95 -16.23 -6.96 -0.47
CA PRO A 95 -16.97 -5.71 -0.69
C PRO A 95 -16.82 -4.67 0.44
N LYS A 96 -16.28 -5.06 1.59
CA LYS A 96 -15.99 -4.17 2.72
C LYS A 96 -14.57 -3.58 2.66
N MET A 97 -13.72 -4.09 1.79
CA MET A 97 -12.36 -3.60 1.59
C MET A 97 -12.42 -2.27 0.83
N ARG A 98 -11.76 -1.26 1.38
CA ARG A 98 -11.61 0.02 0.70
C ARG A 98 -10.51 -0.06 -0.35
N ILE A 99 -10.82 0.26 -1.59
CA ILE A 99 -9.82 0.44 -2.65
C ILE A 99 -9.43 1.90 -2.70
N VAL A 100 -8.15 2.18 -2.59
CA VAL A 100 -7.58 3.53 -2.59
C VAL A 100 -6.60 3.63 -3.75
N HIS A 101 -6.88 4.53 -4.68
CA HIS A 101 -6.02 4.87 -5.80
C HIS A 101 -4.94 5.84 -5.32
N THR A 102 -3.74 5.34 -5.01
CA THR A 102 -2.63 6.18 -4.52
C THR A 102 -2.14 7.16 -5.59
N GLU A 103 -2.36 6.83 -6.86
CA GLU A 103 -2.05 7.68 -8.02
C GLU A 103 -3.04 8.83 -8.24
N HIS A 104 -4.10 8.93 -7.45
CA HIS A 104 -5.07 10.01 -7.60
C HIS A 104 -4.40 11.39 -7.44
N GLY A 105 -4.68 12.28 -8.42
CA GLY A 105 -4.05 13.60 -8.50
C GLY A 105 -2.70 13.64 -9.23
N ILE A 106 -2.18 12.49 -9.70
CA ILE A 106 -0.95 12.41 -10.50
C ILE A 106 -1.31 12.37 -12.00
N GLN A 107 -0.73 13.30 -12.76
CA GLN A 107 -0.77 13.27 -14.20
C GLN A 107 0.38 12.42 -14.74
N LYS A 108 0.06 11.19 -15.19
CA LYS A 108 1.03 10.28 -15.78
C LYS A 108 1.44 10.76 -17.17
N MET A 109 2.73 10.63 -17.50
CA MET A 109 3.26 10.97 -18.82
C MET A 109 3.02 9.84 -19.82
N PRO A 110 2.86 10.13 -21.13
CA PRO A 110 2.87 9.11 -22.17
C PRO A 110 4.24 8.40 -22.21
N MET A 111 4.25 7.08 -22.34
CA MET A 111 5.48 6.34 -22.63
C MET A 111 5.99 6.72 -24.02
N ALA A 112 7.31 6.99 -24.16
CA ALA A 112 7.93 7.19 -25.44
C ALA A 112 7.73 5.94 -26.32
N ALA A 113 7.20 6.12 -27.53
CA ALA A 113 7.10 5.03 -28.48
C ALA A 113 8.52 4.61 -28.88
N HIS A 114 8.93 3.39 -28.55
CA HIS A 114 10.16 2.81 -29.08
C HIS A 114 9.93 2.52 -30.57
N HIS A 115 10.35 3.43 -31.44
CA HIS A 115 10.50 3.15 -32.86
C HIS A 115 11.66 2.15 -33.02
N HIS A 116 11.36 0.86 -33.07
CA HIS A 116 12.25 -0.10 -33.70
C HIS A 116 12.24 0.23 -35.20
N GLY A 117 13.30 0.90 -35.64
CA GLY A 117 13.47 1.18 -37.05
C GLY A 117 13.65 -0.12 -37.81
N GLU A 118 12.75 -0.36 -38.76
CA GLU A 118 13.05 -0.90 -40.10
C GLU A 118 11.77 -0.95 -40.94
N GLY A 119 11.77 -0.09 -41.97
CA GLY A 119 11.22 -0.49 -43.27
C GLY A 119 9.76 -0.27 -43.59
N LYS A 120 9.48 0.82 -44.36
CA LYS A 120 8.45 0.98 -45.40
C LYS A 120 7.05 1.45 -44.99
N ASP A 121 6.83 2.68 -45.43
CA ASP A 121 5.58 3.33 -45.90
C ASP A 121 4.30 2.49 -45.86
N HIS A 122 3.41 2.85 -44.95
CA HIS A 122 1.98 2.97 -45.22
C HIS A 122 1.40 3.95 -44.18
N GLU A 123 1.03 5.13 -44.67
CA GLU A 123 0.20 6.10 -43.99
C GLU A 123 -1.13 5.44 -43.59
N LYS A 124 -1.26 5.10 -42.32
CA LYS A 124 -2.52 5.01 -41.61
C LYS A 124 -2.31 5.70 -40.27
N GLU A 125 -2.96 6.83 -40.09
CA GLU A 125 -3.10 7.54 -38.81
C GLU A 125 -3.81 6.61 -37.82
N HIS A 126 -3.07 5.71 -37.21
CA HIS A 126 -3.51 5.07 -35.98
C HIS A 126 -3.11 5.98 -34.84
N HIS A 127 -4.08 6.70 -34.27
CA HIS A 127 -3.95 7.31 -32.96
C HIS A 127 -3.58 6.23 -31.95
N HIS A 128 -2.29 5.96 -31.82
CA HIS A 128 -1.77 5.20 -30.69
C HIS A 128 -1.99 6.08 -29.44
N HIS A 129 -3.07 5.84 -28.72
CA HIS A 129 -3.17 6.29 -27.34
C HIS A 129 -2.02 5.64 -26.59
N GLY A 130 -0.89 6.36 -26.49
CA GLY A 130 0.33 5.90 -25.83
C GLY A 130 -0.02 5.39 -24.44
N THR A 131 0.48 4.21 -24.10
CA THR A 131 0.36 3.67 -22.75
C THR A 131 0.99 4.66 -21.80
N LEU A 132 0.26 5.08 -20.76
CA LEU A 132 0.78 6.00 -19.76
C LEU A 132 1.84 5.29 -18.91
N ASP A 133 2.91 6.01 -18.59
CA ASP A 133 4.00 5.49 -17.75
C ASP A 133 3.49 5.23 -16.32
N PRO A 134 3.51 3.98 -15.84
CA PRO A 134 3.06 3.65 -14.49
C PRO A 134 4.12 3.92 -13.42
N HIS A 135 5.39 4.22 -13.77
CA HIS A 135 6.55 4.22 -12.85
C HIS A 135 6.61 5.45 -11.93
N ILE A 136 5.46 5.92 -11.46
CA ILE A 136 5.33 7.09 -10.59
C ILE A 136 5.99 6.94 -9.23
N TRP A 137 6.33 5.73 -8.80
CA TRP A 137 7.01 5.45 -7.53
C TRP A 137 8.53 5.73 -7.57
N LEU A 138 9.08 6.06 -8.74
CA LEU A 138 10.50 6.41 -8.92
C LEU A 138 10.78 7.91 -8.73
N SER A 139 9.75 8.73 -8.62
CA SER A 139 9.86 10.18 -8.47
C SER A 139 9.47 10.62 -7.06
N PRO A 140 10.39 11.18 -6.25
CA PRO A 140 10.06 11.62 -4.89
C PRO A 140 8.87 12.58 -4.82
N PRO A 141 8.71 13.60 -5.69
CA PRO A 141 7.52 14.44 -5.70
C PRO A 141 6.20 13.66 -5.94
N LEU A 142 6.21 12.66 -6.82
CA LEU A 142 5.03 11.84 -7.06
C LEU A 142 4.76 10.85 -5.91
N VAL A 143 5.81 10.42 -5.21
CA VAL A 143 5.67 9.62 -3.97
C VAL A 143 5.03 10.45 -2.86
N MET A 144 5.32 11.76 -2.76
CA MET A 144 4.67 12.65 -1.78
C MET A 144 3.14 12.72 -2.00
N VAL A 145 2.68 12.75 -3.26
CA VAL A 145 1.23 12.68 -3.57
C VAL A 145 0.65 11.34 -3.15
N GLN A 146 1.32 10.23 -3.47
CA GLN A 146 0.89 8.89 -3.06
C GLN A 146 0.85 8.76 -1.54
N ALA A 147 1.87 9.25 -0.83
CA ALA A 147 1.94 9.24 0.63
C ALA A 147 0.77 9.99 1.27
N ARG A 148 0.33 11.10 0.66
CA ARG A 148 -0.84 11.86 1.11
C ARG A 148 -2.13 11.04 0.99
N ASN A 149 -2.31 10.34 -0.13
CA ASN A 149 -3.48 9.49 -0.35
C ASN A 149 -3.49 8.29 0.63
N ILE A 150 -2.31 7.71 0.91
CA ILE A 150 -2.14 6.64 1.90
C ILE A 150 -2.50 7.16 3.30
N LEU A 151 -1.95 8.30 3.73
CA LEU A 151 -2.24 8.93 5.02
C LEU A 151 -3.74 9.09 5.24
N THR A 152 -4.43 9.72 4.28
CA THR A 152 -5.87 9.97 4.37
C THR A 152 -6.65 8.67 4.58
N ALA A 153 -6.32 7.63 3.82
CA ALA A 153 -7.00 6.34 3.92
C ALA A 153 -6.75 5.63 5.26
N LEU A 154 -5.53 5.69 5.78
CA LEU A 154 -5.18 5.11 7.09
C LEU A 154 -5.93 5.82 8.21
N GLN A 155 -5.97 7.16 8.19
CA GLN A 155 -6.66 7.96 9.19
C GLN A 155 -8.19 7.72 9.22
N GLU A 156 -8.80 7.44 8.07
CA GLU A 156 -10.22 7.13 7.97
C GLU A 156 -10.58 5.73 8.47
N VAL A 157 -9.69 4.74 8.26
CA VAL A 157 -9.93 3.36 8.67
C VAL A 157 -9.54 3.11 10.12
N ASP A 158 -8.56 3.86 10.62
CA ASP A 158 -8.05 3.77 12.00
C ASP A 158 -7.88 5.17 12.62
N PRO A 159 -9.00 5.83 12.98
CA PRO A 159 -8.97 7.16 13.58
C PRO A 159 -8.24 7.24 14.91
N ALA A 160 -8.13 6.12 15.63
CA ALA A 160 -7.46 6.06 16.94
C ALA A 160 -5.96 6.42 16.85
N HIS A 161 -5.32 6.13 15.70
CA HIS A 161 -3.92 6.42 15.45
C HIS A 161 -3.67 7.61 14.51
N HIS A 162 -4.68 8.46 14.30
CA HIS A 162 -4.63 9.61 13.39
C HIS A 162 -3.38 10.47 13.56
N SER A 163 -3.07 10.88 14.79
CA SER A 163 -1.91 11.74 15.09
C SER A 163 -0.57 11.04 14.86
N VAL A 164 -0.51 9.72 15.08
CA VAL A 164 0.70 8.92 14.85
C VAL A 164 0.98 8.85 13.35
N TYR A 165 -0.02 8.55 12.54
CA TYR A 165 0.10 8.55 11.08
C TYR A 165 0.54 9.92 10.54
N GLU A 166 -0.04 11.00 11.07
CA GLU A 166 0.32 12.37 10.67
C GLU A 166 1.79 12.70 11.00
N ALA A 167 2.27 12.34 12.18
CA ALA A 167 3.65 12.56 12.57
C ALA A 167 4.65 11.78 11.71
N ASN A 168 4.37 10.50 11.48
CA ASN A 168 5.19 9.64 10.63
C ASN A 168 5.19 10.11 9.17
N TYR A 169 4.04 10.54 8.64
CA TYR A 169 3.92 11.12 7.32
C TYR A 169 4.82 12.35 7.16
N LYS A 170 4.83 13.28 8.12
CA LYS A 170 5.70 14.46 8.08
C LYS A 170 7.17 14.07 8.01
N THR A 171 7.58 13.08 8.81
CA THR A 171 8.94 12.55 8.78
C THR A 171 9.27 11.95 7.41
N PHE A 172 8.34 11.18 6.83
CA PHE A 172 8.51 10.59 5.51
C PHE A 172 8.62 11.65 4.40
N ILE A 173 7.78 12.70 4.45
CA ILE A 173 7.87 13.82 3.49
C ILE A 173 9.21 14.53 3.61
N THR A 174 9.72 14.80 4.82
CA THR A 174 11.05 15.41 5.00
C THR A 174 12.13 14.55 4.34
N MET A 175 12.12 13.23 4.57
CA MET A 175 13.07 12.31 3.94
C MET A 175 13.00 12.35 2.40
N LEU A 176 11.80 12.45 1.82
CA LEU A 176 11.63 12.54 0.36
C LEU A 176 12.12 13.87 -0.20
N VAL A 177 11.95 14.98 0.53
CA VAL A 177 12.45 16.31 0.14
C VAL A 177 13.97 16.31 0.16
N ASP A 178 14.58 15.77 1.21
CA ASP A 178 16.04 15.69 1.34
C ASP A 178 16.64 14.86 0.19
N PHE A 179 16.01 13.75 -0.14
CA PHE A 179 16.43 12.87 -1.25
C PHE A 179 16.27 13.50 -2.64
N ASP A 180 15.25 14.32 -2.85
CA ASP A 180 15.00 15.01 -4.13
C ASP A 180 15.98 16.19 -4.35
N GLY A 181 16.55 16.71 -3.27
CA GLY A 181 17.52 17.82 -3.28
C GLY A 181 18.98 17.41 -3.50
N GLU A 182 19.32 16.10 -3.46
CA GLU A 182 20.65 15.55 -3.74
C GLU A 182 20.89 15.35 -5.25
#